data_26733c866dcff7c74acb8320937e809e
#
_entry.id   26733c866dcff7c74acb8320937e809e
#
_cell.length_a   1.000
_cell.length_b   1.000
_cell.length_c   1.000
_cell.angle_alpha   90.00
_cell.angle_beta   90.00
_cell.angle_gamma   90.00
#
_symmetry.space_group_name_H-M   'P 1'
#
loop_
_entity.id
_entity.type
_entity.pdbx_description
1 polymer ?
#
loop_
_entity_poly.entity_id
_entity_poly.type
_entity_poly.pdbx_seq_one_letter_code
_entity_poly.pdbx_strand_id
1 'polypeptide(L)'
;MKVMAQIAMVMSLDKCIGCHTCSVTCKQAWTNREGTEYIYFNNVETRPGVGYPRGWEDQDKWEGGWVRTSSGGLKPRAGGRLKKLMTIFHNPKLPTIDDYYEPWTYEYDRLLSAPRGQATQPTARPISQLDGREIDKIEWSSNWDDNLGGSTATLDNDPVLQQMNLTVRKEIEDSFMFYLPRICEHCLNPTCVSSCPSGAMYKRTEDGIVLVDQDRCRGWRMCVSGCPYKKVYFNHKSGKAEKCTLCYPRLEVGQPTVCSETCVGRLRYLGVLFYDADRVPEAAATKDPQDLYEAQRSILLDPHDPRVVEAAIAEGIPHSWIDAAQQSPIWDLIFRYDLALPLHPEYRTLPMVWYVPPLSPVVDSVTASGLDGEDHKVLLTALSTMRIPLEYLAGLFTAGDTRPVEKSLRRLAAMRSYMRDINLGNEPNEEIAQSVGMTGKEIEAMYRLLAIAKYDDRYVIPTASPESPRGITSLDPFGDVDPTNPVKLLDDLGMGAPEACSSGCGSGDSQASKISLVSWSNGERPAGMFPDRGAQ
;
A
#
# COMPACT_ATOMS: atom_id res chain seq x y z
N MET A 1 -10.70 -8.97 -26.76
CA MET A 1 -10.14 -9.10 -25.41
C MET A 1 -8.65 -8.85 -25.52
N LYS A 2 -8.18 -7.77 -24.96
CA LYS A 2 -6.76 -7.43 -24.90
C LYS A 2 -6.25 -7.71 -23.49
N VAL A 3 -5.52 -8.82 -23.35
CA VAL A 3 -4.98 -9.26 -22.04
C VAL A 3 -3.76 -8.42 -21.69
N MET A 4 -3.78 -7.82 -20.52
CA MET A 4 -2.65 -7.11 -19.95
C MET A 4 -2.37 -7.65 -18.54
N ALA A 5 -1.10 -7.64 -18.16
CA ALA A 5 -0.67 -8.02 -16.83
C ALA A 5 -0.48 -6.80 -15.92
N GLN A 6 -0.76 -6.96 -14.63
CA GLN A 6 -0.46 -5.95 -13.63
C GLN A 6 -0.03 -6.60 -12.33
N ILE A 7 1.01 -6.05 -11.70
CA ILE A 7 1.33 -6.35 -10.32
C ILE A 7 0.33 -5.65 -9.42
N ALA A 8 -0.30 -6.43 -8.55
CA ALA A 8 -1.30 -5.97 -7.60
C ALA A 8 -0.88 -6.31 -6.17
N MET A 9 -1.51 -5.65 -5.21
CA MET A 9 -1.28 -5.87 -3.79
C MET A 9 -2.60 -6.09 -3.07
N VAL A 10 -2.63 -7.00 -2.09
CA VAL A 10 -3.69 -7.09 -1.09
C VAL A 10 -3.10 -6.80 0.28
N MET A 11 -3.86 -6.08 1.11
CA MET A 11 -3.52 -5.79 2.50
C MET A 11 -4.60 -6.34 3.43
N SER A 12 -4.26 -7.31 4.30
CA SER A 12 -5.17 -7.84 5.31
C SER A 12 -5.17 -6.94 6.54
N LEU A 13 -6.20 -6.13 6.70
CA LEU A 13 -6.26 -5.07 7.72
C LEU A 13 -6.32 -5.62 9.14
N ASP A 14 -6.90 -6.79 9.34
CA ASP A 14 -6.98 -7.43 10.66
C ASP A 14 -5.60 -7.70 11.30
N LYS A 15 -4.55 -7.73 10.48
CA LYS A 15 -3.17 -7.98 10.90
C LYS A 15 -2.36 -6.70 11.12
N CYS A 16 -2.94 -5.53 10.88
CA CYS A 16 -2.25 -4.26 11.05
C CYS A 16 -2.32 -3.81 12.50
N ILE A 17 -1.16 -3.72 13.16
CA ILE A 17 -1.02 -3.28 14.55
C ILE A 17 -0.59 -1.82 14.68
N GLY A 18 -0.57 -1.05 13.60
CA GLY A 18 -0.17 0.36 13.63
C GLY A 18 1.31 0.61 13.99
N CYS A 19 2.21 -0.36 13.81
CA CYS A 19 3.62 -0.23 14.20
C CYS A 19 4.45 0.74 13.33
N HIS A 20 3.92 1.22 12.22
CA HIS A 20 4.53 2.16 11.27
C HIS A 20 5.89 1.75 10.67
N THR A 21 6.40 0.55 10.93
CA THR A 21 7.67 0.07 10.36
C THR A 21 7.70 0.19 8.83
N CYS A 22 6.60 -0.15 8.17
CA CYS A 22 6.46 -0.02 6.73
C CYS A 22 6.54 1.45 6.24
N SER A 23 6.09 2.41 7.03
CA SER A 23 6.17 3.85 6.71
C SER A 23 7.60 4.36 6.87
N VAL A 24 8.26 4.02 7.97
CA VAL A 24 9.63 4.45 8.27
C VAL A 24 10.61 3.89 7.26
N THR A 25 10.55 2.60 6.96
CA THR A 25 11.46 1.96 5.98
C THR A 25 11.22 2.48 4.56
N CYS A 26 9.97 2.70 4.17
CA CYS A 26 9.65 3.33 2.89
C CYS A 26 10.19 4.77 2.83
N LYS A 27 10.07 5.55 3.92
CA LYS A 27 10.60 6.90 4.05
C LYS A 27 12.10 6.90 3.84
N GLN A 28 12.83 6.02 4.54
CA GLN A 28 14.29 5.91 4.43
C GLN A 28 14.74 5.52 3.02
N ALA A 29 14.04 4.58 2.39
CA ALA A 29 14.42 4.10 1.07
C ALA A 29 14.16 5.12 -0.06
N TRP A 30 13.07 5.90 0.03
CA TRP A 30 12.59 6.68 -1.11
C TRP A 30 12.50 8.18 -0.89
N THR A 31 12.17 8.65 0.32
CA THR A 31 11.86 10.06 0.58
C THR A 31 12.65 10.66 1.73
N ASN A 32 13.80 10.07 2.09
CA ASN A 32 14.74 10.65 3.05
C ASN A 32 15.77 11.53 2.34
N ARG A 33 15.31 12.63 1.76
CA ARG A 33 16.12 13.61 1.03
C ARG A 33 15.45 14.97 1.00
N GLU A 34 16.24 15.96 0.74
CA GLU A 34 15.84 17.36 0.76
C GLU A 34 14.71 17.68 -0.23
N GLY A 35 13.71 18.41 0.24
CA GLY A 35 12.49 18.76 -0.50
C GLY A 35 11.38 17.70 -0.43
N THR A 36 11.63 16.58 0.27
CA THR A 36 10.67 15.47 0.43
C THR A 36 10.37 15.16 1.89
N GLU A 37 10.69 16.05 2.80
CA GLU A 37 10.60 15.88 4.26
C GLU A 37 9.17 15.49 4.69
N TYR A 38 8.17 16.16 4.12
CA TYR A 38 6.75 15.92 4.41
C TYR A 38 6.17 14.72 3.65
N ILE A 39 6.89 14.13 2.70
CA ILE A 39 6.37 13.08 1.81
C ILE A 39 6.47 11.72 2.45
N TYR A 40 5.35 11.01 2.49
CA TYR A 40 5.25 9.59 2.86
C TYR A 40 4.54 8.81 1.77
N PHE A 41 5.28 8.06 0.96
CA PHE A 41 4.69 7.18 -0.06
C PHE A 41 3.81 6.11 0.55
N ASN A 42 4.25 5.55 1.68
CA ASN A 42 3.46 4.67 2.51
C ASN A 42 3.22 5.34 3.87
N ASN A 43 1.98 5.42 4.30
CA ASN A 43 1.59 5.84 5.64
C ASN A 43 0.54 4.87 6.18
N VAL A 44 0.33 4.89 7.48
CA VAL A 44 -0.71 4.10 8.16
C VAL A 44 -1.61 5.07 8.89
N GLU A 45 -2.89 5.04 8.57
CA GLU A 45 -3.91 5.92 9.14
C GLU A 45 -4.71 5.16 10.19
N THR A 46 -5.07 5.84 11.27
CA THR A 46 -6.08 5.36 12.20
C THR A 46 -7.46 5.60 11.58
N ARG A 47 -8.35 4.61 11.66
CA ARG A 47 -9.71 4.70 11.14
C ARG A 47 -10.73 4.27 12.21
N PRO A 48 -11.80 5.05 12.39
CA PRO A 48 -12.10 6.37 11.81
C PRO A 48 -11.04 7.44 12.10
N GLY A 49 -10.86 8.40 11.19
CA GLY A 49 -9.87 9.46 11.34
C GLY A 49 -9.74 10.38 10.12
N VAL A 50 -8.96 11.44 10.26
CA VAL A 50 -8.86 12.50 9.25
C VAL A 50 -8.01 12.15 8.03
N GLY A 51 -7.12 11.16 8.14
CA GLY A 51 -6.22 10.73 7.07
C GLY A 51 -5.07 11.68 6.75
N TYR A 52 -4.26 11.33 5.73
CA TYR A 52 -3.08 12.06 5.29
C TYR A 52 -3.04 12.20 3.76
N PRO A 53 -3.16 13.42 3.18
CA PRO A 53 -3.43 14.68 3.86
C PRO A 53 -4.82 14.70 4.52
N ARG A 54 -5.04 15.65 5.45
CA ARG A 54 -6.31 15.78 6.19
C ARG A 54 -7.50 15.87 5.24
N GLY A 55 -8.51 15.03 5.48
CA GLY A 55 -9.74 15.00 4.68
C GLY A 55 -9.53 14.65 3.22
N TRP A 56 -8.53 13.81 2.89
CA TRP A 56 -8.23 13.45 1.50
C TRP A 56 -9.43 12.80 0.76
N GLU A 57 -10.38 12.22 1.48
CA GLU A 57 -11.59 11.59 0.94
C GLU A 57 -12.65 12.61 0.48
N ASP A 58 -12.58 13.85 0.97
CA ASP A 58 -13.48 14.93 0.57
C ASP A 58 -13.18 15.38 -0.86
N GLN A 59 -13.86 14.74 -1.83
CA GLN A 59 -13.67 15.06 -3.25
C GLN A 59 -14.43 16.32 -3.70
N ASP A 60 -15.26 16.93 -2.87
CA ASP A 60 -15.84 18.25 -3.14
C ASP A 60 -14.79 19.34 -2.89
N LYS A 61 -13.95 19.15 -1.85
CA LYS A 61 -12.77 19.98 -1.62
C LYS A 61 -11.69 19.72 -2.67
N TRP A 62 -11.33 18.46 -2.95
CA TRP A 62 -10.11 18.11 -3.66
C TRP A 62 -10.27 17.85 -5.16
N GLU A 63 -11.48 17.60 -5.65
CA GLU A 63 -11.81 17.36 -7.05
C GLU A 63 -10.95 16.28 -7.75
N GLY A 64 -10.55 15.21 -7.03
CA GLY A 64 -9.82 14.08 -7.59
C GLY A 64 -10.73 13.03 -8.23
N GLY A 65 -10.13 12.13 -9.01
CA GLY A 65 -10.85 11.02 -9.63
C GLY A 65 -11.64 11.40 -10.88
N TRP A 66 -12.57 10.52 -11.28
CA TRP A 66 -13.38 10.66 -12.46
C TRP A 66 -14.84 10.94 -12.11
N VAL A 67 -15.52 11.65 -12.99
CA VAL A 67 -16.98 11.87 -12.94
C VAL A 67 -17.61 11.34 -14.23
N ARG A 68 -18.71 10.61 -14.09
CA ARG A 68 -19.50 10.15 -15.21
C ARG A 68 -20.31 11.31 -15.79
N THR A 69 -20.24 11.51 -17.09
CA THR A 69 -21.02 12.54 -17.80
C THR A 69 -22.45 12.06 -18.06
N SER A 70 -23.35 12.98 -18.35
CA SER A 70 -24.72 12.65 -18.75
C SER A 70 -24.78 11.77 -20.01
N SER A 71 -23.78 11.90 -20.89
CA SER A 71 -23.65 11.05 -22.10
C SER A 71 -23.07 9.66 -21.82
N GLY A 72 -22.76 9.31 -20.56
CA GLY A 72 -22.22 8.00 -20.19
C GLY A 72 -20.70 7.89 -20.21
N GLY A 73 -19.98 8.86 -20.76
CA GLY A 73 -18.52 8.89 -20.76
C GLY A 73 -17.93 9.35 -19.41
N LEU A 74 -16.60 9.33 -19.31
CA LEU A 74 -15.86 9.80 -18.13
C LEU A 74 -15.13 11.11 -18.43
N LYS A 75 -15.09 12.00 -17.43
CA LYS A 75 -14.20 13.17 -17.42
C LYS A 75 -13.49 13.28 -16.07
N PRO A 76 -12.23 13.76 -16.02
CA PRO A 76 -11.59 14.06 -14.75
C PRO A 76 -12.42 15.09 -13.96
N ARG A 77 -12.63 14.89 -12.65
CA ARG A 77 -13.35 15.84 -11.80
C ARG A 77 -12.64 17.20 -11.78
N ALA A 78 -11.30 17.21 -11.81
CA ALA A 78 -10.48 18.42 -11.91
C ALA A 78 -10.69 19.26 -13.20
N GLY A 79 -11.51 18.79 -14.15
CA GLY A 79 -11.96 19.55 -15.29
C GLY A 79 -11.35 19.20 -16.64
N GLY A 80 -11.93 19.77 -17.72
CA GLY A 80 -11.53 19.55 -19.11
C GLY A 80 -10.30 20.39 -19.53
N ARG A 81 -9.98 20.38 -20.84
CA ARG A 81 -8.77 21.01 -21.40
C ARG A 81 -8.63 22.50 -21.03
N LEU A 82 -9.69 23.29 -21.08
CA LEU A 82 -9.66 24.71 -20.77
C LEU A 82 -9.38 24.98 -19.29
N LYS A 83 -10.05 24.23 -18.38
CA LYS A 83 -9.80 24.34 -16.93
C LYS A 83 -8.36 23.91 -16.60
N LYS A 84 -7.82 22.87 -17.29
CA LYS A 84 -6.43 22.46 -17.16
C LYS A 84 -5.45 23.57 -17.52
N LEU A 85 -5.70 24.32 -18.58
CA LEU A 85 -4.85 25.44 -19.00
C LEU A 85 -4.83 26.54 -17.92
N MET A 86 -5.98 26.86 -17.34
CA MET A 86 -6.07 27.87 -16.27
C MET A 86 -5.38 27.38 -14.98
N THR A 87 -5.51 26.09 -14.64
CA THR A 87 -4.91 25.51 -13.43
C THR A 87 -3.37 25.37 -13.49
N ILE A 88 -2.75 25.51 -14.67
CA ILE A 88 -1.28 25.65 -14.77
C ILE A 88 -0.79 26.87 -13.97
N PHE A 89 -1.53 27.97 -14.01
CA PHE A 89 -1.16 29.23 -13.36
C PHE A 89 -1.66 29.31 -11.91
N HIS A 90 -2.83 28.76 -11.62
CA HIS A 90 -3.41 28.76 -10.29
C HIS A 90 -4.27 27.50 -10.06
N ASN A 91 -3.88 26.66 -9.10
CA ASN A 91 -4.60 25.45 -8.73
C ASN A 91 -4.97 25.46 -7.24
N PRO A 92 -6.19 25.90 -6.89
CA PRO A 92 -6.64 25.99 -5.49
C PRO A 92 -6.96 24.63 -4.86
N LYS A 93 -6.91 23.53 -5.65
CA LYS A 93 -7.22 22.16 -5.20
C LYS A 93 -5.95 21.37 -4.85
N LEU A 94 -4.85 22.06 -4.61
CA LEU A 94 -3.61 21.43 -4.13
C LEU A 94 -3.59 21.42 -2.61
N PRO A 95 -3.21 20.29 -1.99
CA PRO A 95 -2.94 20.29 -0.56
C PRO A 95 -1.79 21.24 -0.22
N THR A 96 -1.93 21.93 0.90
CA THR A 96 -0.90 22.79 1.49
C THR A 96 -0.13 22.00 2.56
N ILE A 97 0.89 22.61 3.15
CA ILE A 97 1.63 21.99 4.23
C ILE A 97 0.76 21.78 5.47
N ASP A 98 -0.24 22.63 5.70
CA ASP A 98 -1.18 22.51 6.81
C ASP A 98 -2.13 21.31 6.66
N ASP A 99 -2.38 20.85 5.40
CA ASP A 99 -3.13 19.62 5.15
C ASP A 99 -2.28 18.37 5.38
N TYR A 100 -0.95 18.47 5.30
CA TYR A 100 -0.05 17.36 5.56
C TYR A 100 0.41 17.34 7.02
N TYR A 101 1.45 18.04 7.36
CA TYR A 101 1.98 18.28 8.71
C TYR A 101 3.27 19.08 8.60
N GLU A 102 3.66 19.74 9.66
CA GLU A 102 4.95 20.41 9.74
C GLU A 102 6.06 19.35 9.97
N PRO A 103 6.99 19.15 9.01
CA PRO A 103 8.07 18.18 9.20
C PRO A 103 9.06 18.67 10.25
N TRP A 104 9.45 17.79 11.15
CA TRP A 104 10.40 18.11 12.22
C TRP A 104 11.56 17.13 12.28
N THR A 105 12.62 17.58 12.92
CA THR A 105 13.74 16.77 13.38
C THR A 105 14.01 17.07 14.85
N TYR A 106 15.03 16.43 15.44
CA TYR A 106 15.44 16.72 16.81
C TYR A 106 16.85 17.30 16.83
N GLU A 107 17.20 18.03 17.89
CA GLU A 107 18.54 18.53 18.14
C GLU A 107 19.51 17.41 18.54
N TYR A 108 19.84 16.53 17.60
CA TYR A 108 20.71 15.38 17.87
C TYR A 108 22.09 15.80 18.34
N ASP A 109 22.65 16.90 17.83
CA ASP A 109 23.97 17.41 18.24
C ASP A 109 24.01 17.75 19.73
N ARG A 110 22.92 18.28 20.27
CA ARG A 110 22.77 18.57 21.70
C ARG A 110 22.80 17.30 22.54
N LEU A 111 22.21 16.21 22.06
CA LEU A 111 22.26 14.90 22.73
C LEU A 111 23.66 14.30 22.65
N LEU A 112 24.31 14.39 21.48
CA LEU A 112 25.65 13.86 21.25
C LEU A 112 26.74 14.60 22.04
N SER A 113 26.60 15.91 22.23
CA SER A 113 27.52 16.76 22.99
C SER A 113 27.27 16.73 24.49
N ALA A 114 26.24 16.03 24.97
CA ALA A 114 25.92 15.95 26.39
C ALA A 114 27.05 15.34 27.20
N PRO A 115 27.49 15.96 28.33
CA PRO A 115 28.50 15.40 29.20
C PRO A 115 28.09 14.06 29.80
N ARG A 116 28.95 13.08 29.71
CA ARG A 116 28.70 11.74 30.29
C ARG A 116 28.62 11.80 31.82
N GLY A 117 27.67 11.10 32.40
CA GLY A 117 27.60 10.90 33.85
C GLY A 117 26.94 12.04 34.64
N GLN A 118 26.32 13.01 34.00
CA GLN A 118 25.54 14.01 34.69
C GLN A 118 24.14 13.49 35.10
N ALA A 119 23.66 13.96 36.26
CA ALA A 119 22.33 13.57 36.77
C ALA A 119 21.17 14.06 35.88
N THR A 120 21.37 15.17 35.16
CA THR A 120 20.40 15.72 34.23
C THR A 120 20.85 15.46 32.79
N GLN A 121 20.08 14.73 32.05
CA GLN A 121 20.27 14.51 30.61
C GLN A 121 19.55 15.60 29.81
N PRO A 122 20.15 16.13 28.73
CA PRO A 122 19.47 17.05 27.85
C PRO A 122 18.31 16.32 27.16
N THR A 123 17.15 16.98 27.08
CA THR A 123 16.00 16.49 26.32
C THR A 123 16.14 16.93 24.87
N ALA A 124 15.94 16.02 23.92
CA ALA A 124 15.82 16.38 22.52
C ALA A 124 14.53 17.19 22.31
N ARG A 125 14.65 18.34 21.69
CA ARG A 125 13.52 19.18 21.30
C ARG A 125 13.23 19.03 19.82
N PRO A 126 11.97 18.98 19.41
CA PRO A 126 11.60 18.98 18.02
C PRO A 126 11.89 20.36 17.41
N ILE A 127 12.49 20.34 16.22
CA ILE A 127 12.81 21.54 15.42
C ILE A 127 12.13 21.42 14.08
N SER A 128 11.44 22.48 13.65
CA SER A 128 10.85 22.56 12.33
C SER A 128 11.92 22.45 11.24
N GLN A 129 11.69 21.60 10.26
CA GLN A 129 12.53 21.50 9.07
C GLN A 129 12.21 22.60 8.03
N LEU A 130 11.16 23.38 8.26
CA LEU A 130 10.76 24.47 7.37
C LEU A 130 11.48 25.76 7.70
N ASP A 131 11.55 26.14 8.96
CA ASP A 131 12.09 27.43 9.41
C ASP A 131 13.18 27.34 10.50
N GLY A 132 13.47 26.13 10.99
CA GLY A 132 14.51 25.86 11.99
C GLY A 132 14.15 26.26 13.42
N ARG A 133 12.88 26.62 13.71
CA ARG A 133 12.44 26.98 15.05
C ARG A 133 12.11 25.77 15.90
N GLU A 134 12.23 25.90 17.21
CA GLU A 134 11.70 24.91 18.16
C GLU A 134 10.18 24.80 18.02
N ILE A 135 9.67 23.58 18.02
CA ILE A 135 8.23 23.29 18.02
C ILE A 135 7.84 22.95 19.46
N ASP A 136 6.95 23.75 20.03
CA ASP A 136 6.50 23.55 21.40
C ASP A 136 5.65 22.29 21.56
N LYS A 137 4.85 21.95 20.55
CA LYS A 137 3.94 20.81 20.56
C LYS A 137 3.82 20.21 19.17
N ILE A 138 4.09 18.91 19.08
CA ILE A 138 3.78 18.11 17.89
C ILE A 138 2.31 17.67 18.01
N GLU A 139 1.45 18.20 17.13
CA GLU A 139 0.02 17.92 17.20
C GLU A 139 -0.37 16.66 16.45
N TRP A 140 0.22 16.43 15.26
CA TRP A 140 -0.09 15.25 14.44
C TRP A 140 1.02 14.96 13.43
N SER A 141 0.96 13.76 12.83
CA SER A 141 1.88 13.37 11.76
C SER A 141 1.20 12.45 10.75
N SER A 142 1.94 12.10 9.70
CA SER A 142 1.49 11.14 8.69
C SER A 142 1.21 9.73 9.22
N ASN A 143 1.68 9.42 10.42
CA ASN A 143 1.65 8.09 11.01
C ASN A 143 0.74 7.99 12.24
N TRP A 144 0.21 9.08 12.73
CA TRP A 144 -0.80 9.09 13.78
C TRP A 144 -1.66 10.34 13.69
N ASP A 145 -2.89 10.24 14.14
CA ASP A 145 -3.77 11.35 14.43
C ASP A 145 -3.51 11.85 15.86
N ASP A 146 -3.96 13.06 16.20
CA ASP A 146 -3.68 13.77 17.46
C ASP A 146 -3.93 12.94 18.72
N ASN A 147 -4.83 11.97 18.66
CA ASN A 147 -5.31 11.18 19.79
C ASN A 147 -5.14 9.67 19.62
N LEU A 148 -4.31 9.21 18.71
CA LEU A 148 -3.96 7.80 18.53
C LEU A 148 -5.16 6.82 18.55
N GLY A 149 -6.25 7.18 17.88
CA GLY A 149 -7.41 6.31 17.82
C GLY A 149 -8.63 6.84 18.53
N GLY A 150 -9.05 8.02 18.19
CA GLY A 150 -10.43 8.33 18.38
C GLY A 150 -10.78 9.23 19.54
N SER A 151 -10.34 10.48 19.49
CA SER A 151 -11.15 11.47 20.16
C SER A 151 -12.39 11.79 19.32
N THR A 152 -13.45 12.21 19.99
CA THR A 152 -14.66 12.77 19.38
C THR A 152 -14.34 13.81 18.31
N ALA A 153 -13.32 14.65 18.52
CA ALA A 153 -12.89 15.66 17.56
C ALA A 153 -12.29 15.07 16.25
N THR A 154 -11.61 13.94 16.33
CA THR A 154 -11.07 13.23 15.18
C THR A 154 -12.17 12.51 14.40
N LEU A 155 -13.09 11.88 15.11
CA LEU A 155 -14.26 11.20 14.54
C LEU A 155 -15.19 12.16 13.82
N ASP A 156 -15.43 13.34 14.39
CA ASP A 156 -16.28 14.37 13.76
C ASP A 156 -15.74 14.88 12.42
N ASN A 157 -14.44 14.73 12.19
CA ASN A 157 -13.79 15.13 10.94
C ASN A 157 -13.56 13.97 9.94
N ASP A 158 -13.97 12.75 10.27
CA ASP A 158 -13.92 11.62 9.33
C ASP A 158 -14.98 11.78 8.23
N PRO A 159 -14.59 11.88 6.92
CA PRO A 159 -15.53 12.13 5.84
C PRO A 159 -16.55 11.02 5.62
N VAL A 160 -16.22 9.77 5.93
CA VAL A 160 -17.14 8.64 5.82
C VAL A 160 -18.19 8.72 6.93
N LEU A 161 -17.77 9.01 8.17
CA LEU A 161 -18.70 9.19 9.29
C LEU A 161 -19.59 10.42 9.13
N GLN A 162 -19.10 11.49 8.52
CA GLN A 162 -19.91 12.69 8.24
C GLN A 162 -21.12 12.39 7.34
N GLN A 163 -21.02 11.38 6.49
CA GLN A 163 -22.12 10.93 5.64
C GLN A 163 -23.13 10.06 6.39
N MET A 164 -22.78 9.58 7.58
CA MET A 164 -23.62 8.73 8.41
C MET A 164 -24.44 9.55 9.42
N ASN A 165 -25.51 8.96 9.94
CA ASN A 165 -26.39 9.65 10.90
C ASN A 165 -25.69 9.90 12.24
N LEU A 166 -25.94 11.06 12.88
CA LEU A 166 -25.32 11.48 14.15
C LEU A 166 -25.50 10.48 15.30
N THR A 167 -26.61 9.76 15.35
CA THR A 167 -26.86 8.72 16.37
C THR A 167 -25.87 7.58 16.28
N VAL A 168 -25.49 7.25 15.05
CA VAL A 168 -24.54 6.20 14.70
C VAL A 168 -23.12 6.56 15.12
N ARG A 169 -22.74 7.84 15.01
CA ARG A 169 -21.39 8.31 15.39
C ARG A 169 -21.08 8.04 16.86
N LYS A 170 -22.04 8.26 17.76
CA LYS A 170 -21.84 8.06 19.22
C LYS A 170 -21.65 6.60 19.61
N GLU A 171 -22.20 5.67 18.85
CA GLU A 171 -22.07 4.24 19.13
C GLU A 171 -20.73 3.66 18.62
N ILE A 172 -20.07 4.32 17.66
CA ILE A 172 -18.73 3.94 17.16
C ILE A 172 -17.62 4.39 18.12
N GLU A 173 -17.83 5.49 18.86
CA GLU A 173 -16.78 6.20 19.59
C GLU A 173 -15.96 5.31 20.56
N ASP A 174 -16.53 4.26 21.11
CA ASP A 174 -15.91 3.51 22.20
C ASP A 174 -15.33 2.14 21.79
N SER A 175 -15.62 1.62 20.59
CA SER A 175 -15.32 0.21 20.31
C SER A 175 -14.82 -0.13 18.90
N PHE A 176 -14.87 0.78 17.95
CA PHE A 176 -14.52 0.47 16.56
C PHE A 176 -13.36 1.31 16.05
N MET A 177 -12.17 0.70 15.98
CA MET A 177 -10.96 1.31 15.44
C MET A 177 -10.12 0.28 14.70
N PHE A 178 -9.52 0.68 13.57
CA PHE A 178 -8.52 -0.13 12.88
C PHE A 178 -7.48 0.76 12.19
N TYR A 179 -6.42 0.13 11.70
CA TYR A 179 -5.37 0.82 10.96
C TYR A 179 -5.49 0.56 9.47
N LEU A 180 -5.39 1.64 8.67
CA LEU A 180 -5.44 1.59 7.21
C LEU A 180 -4.07 1.99 6.63
N PRO A 181 -3.21 1.03 6.29
CA PRO A 181 -1.98 1.34 5.55
C PRO A 181 -2.32 1.72 4.12
N ARG A 182 -1.77 2.85 3.65
CA ARG A 182 -2.05 3.40 2.32
C ARG A 182 -0.79 3.65 1.53
N ILE A 183 -0.81 3.23 0.27
CA ILE A 183 0.20 3.53 -0.75
C ILE A 183 -0.47 4.12 -1.99
N CYS A 184 0.27 4.32 -3.08
CA CYS A 184 -0.36 4.59 -4.39
C CYS A 184 -1.11 3.34 -4.86
N GLU A 185 -2.31 3.53 -5.37
CA GLU A 185 -3.19 2.44 -5.80
C GLU A 185 -2.82 1.86 -7.18
N HIS A 186 -1.86 2.43 -7.89
CA HIS A 186 -1.43 2.02 -9.25
C HIS A 186 -2.59 1.63 -10.17
N CYS A 187 -3.61 2.47 -10.20
CA CYS A 187 -4.92 2.26 -10.80
C CYS A 187 -4.88 1.76 -12.25
N LEU A 188 -5.91 0.99 -12.66
CA LEU A 188 -6.12 0.64 -14.07
C LEU A 188 -6.56 1.84 -14.91
N ASN A 189 -7.34 2.76 -14.31
CA ASN A 189 -7.82 4.00 -14.94
C ASN A 189 -7.29 5.24 -14.20
N PRO A 190 -5.96 5.53 -14.27
CA PRO A 190 -5.32 6.51 -13.41
C PRO A 190 -5.63 7.96 -13.81
N THR A 191 -6.37 8.69 -12.98
CA THR A 191 -6.65 10.11 -13.20
C THR A 191 -5.40 10.99 -13.17
N CYS A 192 -4.39 10.61 -12.40
CA CYS A 192 -3.11 11.33 -12.35
C CYS A 192 -2.40 11.33 -13.72
N VAL A 193 -2.46 10.21 -14.46
CA VAL A 193 -1.94 10.12 -15.84
C VAL A 193 -2.75 11.00 -16.77
N SER A 194 -4.07 10.85 -16.75
CA SER A 194 -4.97 11.66 -17.59
C SER A 194 -4.90 13.16 -17.30
N SER A 195 -4.54 13.54 -16.07
CA SER A 195 -4.42 14.95 -15.67
C SER A 195 -3.10 15.58 -16.06
N CYS A 196 -2.07 14.82 -16.41
CA CYS A 196 -0.74 15.34 -16.72
C CYS A 196 -0.67 15.89 -18.16
N PRO A 197 -0.51 17.22 -18.36
CA PRO A 197 -0.47 17.78 -19.72
C PRO A 197 0.83 17.48 -20.46
N SER A 198 1.95 17.25 -19.75
CA SER A 198 3.25 16.95 -20.35
C SER A 198 3.44 15.48 -20.70
N GLY A 199 2.50 14.60 -20.29
CA GLY A 199 2.67 13.16 -20.44
C GLY A 199 3.79 12.56 -19.57
N ALA A 200 4.26 13.31 -18.56
CA ALA A 200 5.30 12.81 -17.65
C ALA A 200 4.79 11.71 -16.70
N MET A 201 3.51 11.76 -16.37
CA MET A 201 2.88 10.68 -15.61
C MET A 201 2.42 9.61 -16.58
N TYR A 202 2.86 8.36 -16.41
CA TYR A 202 2.56 7.27 -17.33
C TYR A 202 2.34 5.96 -16.57
N LYS A 203 1.68 5.01 -17.23
CA LYS A 203 1.48 3.64 -16.76
C LYS A 203 2.35 2.73 -17.61
N ARG A 204 3.19 1.92 -16.96
CA ARG A 204 4.00 0.90 -17.62
C ARG A 204 3.08 -0.16 -18.24
N THR A 205 3.44 -0.67 -19.38
CA THR A 205 2.65 -1.70 -20.08
C THR A 205 2.97 -3.09 -19.56
N GLU A 206 4.20 -3.31 -19.16
CA GLU A 206 4.71 -4.61 -18.73
C GLU A 206 4.18 -5.08 -17.37
N ASP A 207 4.01 -4.19 -16.42
CA ASP A 207 3.63 -4.51 -15.05
C ASP A 207 2.50 -3.64 -14.48
N GLY A 208 2.02 -2.70 -15.27
CA GLY A 208 0.95 -1.80 -14.89
C GLY A 208 1.30 -0.75 -13.83
N ILE A 209 2.56 -0.61 -13.46
CA ILE A 209 3.00 0.37 -12.46
C ILE A 209 2.89 1.79 -13.03
N VAL A 210 2.31 2.70 -12.27
CA VAL A 210 2.22 4.12 -12.66
C VAL A 210 3.43 4.87 -12.12
N LEU A 211 4.19 5.50 -13.01
CA LEU A 211 5.43 6.22 -12.70
C LEU A 211 5.40 7.68 -13.17
N VAL A 212 6.44 8.41 -12.81
CA VAL A 212 6.69 9.79 -13.24
C VAL A 212 8.02 9.85 -13.98
N ASP A 213 7.98 10.24 -15.24
CA ASP A 213 9.17 10.62 -16.00
C ASP A 213 9.66 11.99 -15.49
N GLN A 214 10.78 11.99 -14.80
CA GLN A 214 11.32 13.19 -14.17
C GLN A 214 11.81 14.23 -15.19
N ASP A 215 12.26 13.81 -16.37
CA ASP A 215 12.76 14.71 -17.43
C ASP A 215 11.59 15.44 -18.10
N ARG A 216 10.47 14.75 -18.29
CA ARG A 216 9.24 15.31 -18.86
C ARG A 216 8.42 16.12 -17.85
N CYS A 217 8.60 15.91 -16.54
CA CYS A 217 7.83 16.60 -15.53
C CYS A 217 8.11 18.11 -15.55
N ARG A 218 7.05 18.93 -15.64
CA ARG A 218 7.13 20.40 -15.66
C ARG A 218 6.63 21.05 -14.36
N GLY A 219 6.38 20.25 -13.32
CA GLY A 219 6.01 20.76 -12.01
C GLY A 219 4.61 21.40 -11.91
N TRP A 220 3.71 21.19 -12.86
CA TRP A 220 2.38 21.81 -12.85
C TRP A 220 1.43 21.26 -11.80
N ARG A 221 1.79 20.17 -11.13
CA ARG A 221 1.08 19.58 -9.98
C ARG A 221 -0.36 19.12 -10.25
N MET A 222 -0.81 19.06 -11.51
CA MET A 222 -2.16 18.60 -11.86
C MET A 222 -2.40 17.13 -11.52
N CYS A 223 -1.34 16.31 -11.50
CA CYS A 223 -1.39 14.93 -11.05
C CYS A 223 -1.66 14.84 -9.53
N VAL A 224 -1.24 15.83 -8.74
CA VAL A 224 -1.50 15.90 -7.30
C VAL A 224 -2.99 16.15 -7.06
N SER A 225 -3.57 17.17 -7.70
CA SER A 225 -5.00 17.44 -7.59
C SER A 225 -5.86 16.35 -8.23
N GLY A 226 -5.41 15.77 -9.36
CA GLY A 226 -6.15 14.73 -10.07
C GLY A 226 -6.22 13.38 -9.33
N CYS A 227 -5.25 13.06 -8.47
CA CYS A 227 -5.27 11.84 -7.68
C CYS A 227 -6.33 11.94 -6.56
N PRO A 228 -7.37 11.08 -6.52
CA PRO A 228 -8.36 11.13 -5.45
C PRO A 228 -7.79 10.64 -4.11
N TYR A 229 -6.84 9.73 -4.14
CA TYR A 229 -6.15 9.19 -2.95
C TYR A 229 -5.06 10.11 -2.40
N LYS A 230 -4.74 11.23 -3.09
CA LYS A 230 -3.67 12.17 -2.73
C LYS A 230 -2.31 11.50 -2.49
N LYS A 231 -2.00 10.45 -3.27
CA LYS A 231 -0.73 9.70 -3.22
C LYS A 231 0.28 10.12 -4.30
N VAL A 232 0.10 11.32 -4.84
CA VAL A 232 1.09 12.02 -5.67
C VAL A 232 1.52 13.26 -4.91
N TYR A 233 2.80 13.45 -4.77
CA TYR A 233 3.42 14.53 -3.99
C TYR A 233 4.26 15.43 -4.89
N PHE A 234 4.75 16.53 -4.34
CA PHE A 234 5.59 17.47 -5.05
C PHE A 234 6.87 17.73 -4.26
N ASN A 235 8.00 17.46 -4.88
CA ASN A 235 9.29 17.81 -4.30
C ASN A 235 9.57 19.29 -4.56
N HIS A 236 9.54 20.10 -3.53
CA HIS A 236 9.69 21.56 -3.62
C HIS A 236 11.10 21.98 -4.03
N LYS A 237 12.13 21.17 -3.75
CA LYS A 237 13.50 21.46 -4.15
C LYS A 237 13.76 21.17 -5.62
N SER A 238 13.35 19.99 -6.10
CA SER A 238 13.53 19.61 -7.51
C SER A 238 12.49 20.23 -8.45
N GLY A 239 11.36 20.74 -7.91
CA GLY A 239 10.24 21.23 -8.71
C GLY A 239 9.48 20.13 -9.47
N LYS A 240 9.57 18.88 -9.03
CA LYS A 240 9.03 17.72 -9.73
C LYS A 240 7.98 16.97 -8.90
N ALA A 241 7.07 16.29 -9.59
CA ALA A 241 6.14 15.40 -8.94
C ALA A 241 6.81 14.06 -8.58
N GLU A 242 6.43 13.50 -7.45
CA GLU A 242 6.93 12.22 -6.96
C GLU A 242 5.80 11.38 -6.37
N LYS A 243 5.93 10.06 -6.44
CA LYS A 243 4.94 9.12 -5.90
C LYS A 243 5.56 7.75 -5.66
N CYS A 244 4.85 6.91 -4.94
CA CYS A 244 5.21 5.51 -4.79
C CYS A 244 5.48 4.85 -6.14
N THR A 245 6.63 4.20 -6.27
CA THR A 245 7.08 3.49 -7.47
C THR A 245 6.77 1.99 -7.43
N LEU A 246 6.04 1.53 -6.39
CA LEU A 246 5.86 0.12 -6.04
C LEU A 246 7.19 -0.64 -5.90
N CYS A 247 8.27 0.08 -5.60
CA CYS A 247 9.64 -0.46 -5.55
C CYS A 247 10.02 -1.28 -6.80
N TYR A 248 9.63 -0.82 -8.01
CA TYR A 248 9.80 -1.58 -9.25
C TYR A 248 11.23 -2.15 -9.45
N PRO A 249 12.34 -1.49 -9.05
CA PRO A 249 13.66 -2.09 -9.19
C PRO A 249 13.84 -3.38 -8.36
N ARG A 250 13.09 -3.51 -7.26
CA ARG A 250 13.08 -4.74 -6.46
C ARG A 250 12.17 -5.82 -7.09
N LEU A 251 11.01 -5.40 -7.59
CA LEU A 251 10.07 -6.31 -8.25
C LEU A 251 10.70 -6.93 -9.52
N GLU A 252 11.48 -6.16 -10.27
CA GLU A 252 12.19 -6.65 -11.46
C GLU A 252 13.20 -7.76 -11.14
N VAL A 253 13.70 -7.83 -9.93
CA VAL A 253 14.57 -8.91 -9.44
C VAL A 253 13.85 -9.92 -8.54
N GLY A 254 12.52 -9.99 -8.61
CA GLY A 254 11.70 -10.95 -7.84
C GLY A 254 11.59 -10.66 -6.34
N GLN A 255 12.03 -9.50 -5.88
CA GLN A 255 11.95 -9.11 -4.48
C GLN A 255 10.68 -8.31 -4.19
N PRO A 256 10.03 -8.49 -3.02
CA PRO A 256 8.86 -7.71 -2.66
C PRO A 256 9.22 -6.24 -2.38
N THR A 257 8.20 -5.40 -2.32
CA THR A 257 8.35 -3.99 -1.96
C THR A 257 8.91 -3.87 -0.52
N VAL A 258 9.69 -2.83 -0.25
CA VAL A 258 10.28 -2.59 1.09
C VAL A 258 9.20 -2.60 2.18
N CYS A 259 8.06 -1.94 1.94
CA CYS A 259 6.96 -1.90 2.91
C CYS A 259 6.25 -3.25 3.12
N SER A 260 6.36 -4.19 2.17
CA SER A 260 5.82 -5.55 2.32
C SER A 260 6.76 -6.43 3.12
N GLU A 261 8.05 -6.36 2.81
CA GLU A 261 9.08 -7.16 3.45
C GLU A 261 9.27 -6.82 4.93
N THR A 262 9.25 -5.52 5.25
CA THR A 262 9.43 -5.03 6.63
C THR A 262 8.15 -5.05 7.46
N CYS A 263 7.04 -5.53 6.92
CA CYS A 263 5.77 -5.56 7.63
C CYS A 263 5.77 -6.61 8.75
N VAL A 264 5.71 -6.15 10.00
CA VAL A 264 5.70 -6.99 11.20
C VAL A 264 4.49 -7.95 11.20
N GLY A 265 3.30 -7.45 10.88
CA GLY A 265 2.06 -8.23 10.81
C GLY A 265 1.95 -9.14 9.59
N ARG A 266 2.90 -9.12 8.65
CA ARG A 266 2.86 -9.91 7.40
C ARG A 266 1.53 -9.76 6.64
N LEU A 267 0.99 -8.54 6.64
CA LEU A 267 -0.36 -8.28 6.12
C LEU A 267 -0.42 -8.08 4.61
N ARG A 268 0.74 -7.92 3.94
CA ARG A 268 0.82 -7.55 2.52
C ARG A 268 1.12 -8.76 1.65
N TYR A 269 0.39 -8.86 0.55
CA TYR A 269 0.49 -9.88 -0.48
C TYR A 269 0.78 -9.20 -1.81
N LEU A 270 1.63 -9.79 -2.64
CA LEU A 270 1.98 -9.31 -3.98
C LEU A 270 1.85 -10.44 -4.98
N GLY A 271 1.27 -10.14 -6.12
CA GLY A 271 1.13 -11.11 -7.21
C GLY A 271 0.69 -10.43 -8.50
N VAL A 272 0.57 -11.22 -9.55
CA VAL A 272 0.14 -10.78 -10.88
C VAL A 272 -1.36 -10.99 -11.01
N LEU A 273 -2.03 -10.04 -11.66
CA LEU A 273 -3.40 -10.17 -12.15
C LEU A 273 -3.44 -9.91 -13.66
N PHE A 274 -4.28 -10.64 -14.37
CA PHE A 274 -4.63 -10.34 -15.75
C PHE A 274 -5.93 -9.57 -15.82
N TYR A 275 -6.02 -8.64 -16.76
CA TYR A 275 -7.23 -7.86 -17.00
C TYR A 275 -7.45 -7.59 -18.48
N ASP A 276 -8.72 -7.38 -18.85
CA ASP A 276 -9.10 -6.98 -20.20
C ASP A 276 -9.00 -5.46 -20.35
N ALA A 277 -7.96 -5.00 -21.03
CA ALA A 277 -7.70 -3.58 -21.22
C ALA A 277 -8.80 -2.87 -22.04
N ASP A 278 -9.46 -3.57 -22.95
CA ASP A 278 -10.53 -3.01 -23.78
C ASP A 278 -11.77 -2.65 -22.94
N ARG A 279 -12.00 -3.37 -21.83
CA ARG A 279 -13.17 -3.17 -20.96
C ARG A 279 -12.95 -2.19 -19.81
N VAL A 280 -11.71 -1.70 -19.60
CA VAL A 280 -11.41 -0.73 -18.53
C VAL A 280 -12.28 0.54 -18.60
N PRO A 281 -12.47 1.19 -19.76
CA PRO A 281 -13.33 2.38 -19.85
C PRO A 281 -14.80 2.08 -19.54
N GLU A 282 -15.31 0.94 -19.96
CA GLU A 282 -16.68 0.49 -19.70
C GLU A 282 -16.92 0.28 -18.20
N ALA A 283 -16.05 -0.52 -17.55
CA ALA A 283 -16.13 -0.80 -16.14
C ALA A 283 -16.07 0.49 -15.29
N ALA A 284 -15.15 1.41 -15.62
CA ALA A 284 -15.04 2.68 -14.93
C ALA A 284 -16.25 3.61 -15.16
N ALA A 285 -16.97 3.45 -16.29
CA ALA A 285 -18.15 4.23 -16.64
C ALA A 285 -19.48 3.63 -16.13
N THR A 286 -19.44 2.55 -15.37
CA THR A 286 -20.63 1.92 -14.74
C THR A 286 -21.53 2.97 -14.09
N LYS A 287 -22.85 2.85 -14.28
CA LYS A 287 -23.79 3.91 -13.91
C LYS A 287 -23.87 4.09 -12.40
N ASP A 288 -24.17 3.02 -11.69
CA ASP A 288 -24.31 3.05 -10.24
C ASP A 288 -22.94 2.89 -9.57
N PRO A 289 -22.56 3.77 -8.64
CA PRO A 289 -21.34 3.60 -7.87
C PRO A 289 -21.23 2.28 -7.09
N GLN A 290 -22.36 1.74 -6.61
CA GLN A 290 -22.38 0.47 -5.86
C GLN A 290 -22.03 -0.74 -6.75
N ASP A 291 -22.27 -0.64 -8.06
CA ASP A 291 -21.93 -1.71 -9.01
C ASP A 291 -20.44 -1.67 -9.44
N LEU A 292 -19.68 -0.63 -9.07
CA LEU A 292 -18.29 -0.46 -9.51
C LEU A 292 -17.36 -1.55 -8.98
N TYR A 293 -17.61 -2.08 -7.81
CA TYR A 293 -16.86 -3.21 -7.28
C TYR A 293 -16.95 -4.43 -8.20
N GLU A 294 -18.15 -4.84 -8.54
CA GLU A 294 -18.37 -5.98 -9.45
C GLU A 294 -17.93 -5.66 -10.89
N ALA A 295 -18.11 -4.42 -11.34
CA ALA A 295 -17.61 -3.99 -12.64
C ALA A 295 -16.09 -4.10 -12.72
N GLN A 296 -15.36 -3.72 -11.68
CA GLN A 296 -13.91 -3.90 -11.62
C GLN A 296 -13.51 -5.38 -11.61
N ARG A 297 -14.19 -6.21 -10.84
CA ARG A 297 -13.96 -7.66 -10.84
C ARG A 297 -14.20 -8.30 -12.21
N SER A 298 -15.24 -7.87 -12.90
CA SER A 298 -15.63 -8.44 -14.18
C SER A 298 -14.61 -8.27 -15.32
N ILE A 299 -13.68 -7.34 -15.18
CA ILE A 299 -12.59 -7.15 -16.15
C ILE A 299 -11.30 -7.86 -15.77
N LEU A 300 -11.20 -8.40 -14.55
CA LEU A 300 -10.10 -9.26 -14.15
C LEU A 300 -10.33 -10.66 -14.71
N LEU A 301 -9.28 -11.22 -15.31
CA LEU A 301 -9.38 -12.44 -16.10
C LEU A 301 -8.82 -13.64 -15.33
N ASP A 302 -9.49 -14.79 -15.45
CA ASP A 302 -9.02 -16.02 -14.82
C ASP A 302 -7.74 -16.53 -15.50
N PRO A 303 -6.60 -16.56 -14.80
CA PRO A 303 -5.34 -17.02 -15.37
C PRO A 303 -5.31 -18.53 -15.66
N HIS A 304 -6.32 -19.29 -15.20
CA HIS A 304 -6.45 -20.71 -15.48
C HIS A 304 -7.34 -21.00 -16.70
N ASP A 305 -8.08 -20.00 -17.24
CA ASP A 305 -8.86 -20.18 -18.46
C ASP A 305 -7.93 -20.29 -19.67
N PRO A 306 -7.95 -21.43 -20.42
CA PRO A 306 -7.07 -21.62 -21.58
C PRO A 306 -7.17 -20.50 -22.62
N ARG A 307 -8.35 -19.89 -22.78
CA ARG A 307 -8.58 -18.77 -23.71
C ARG A 307 -7.84 -17.50 -23.27
N VAL A 308 -7.77 -17.29 -21.95
CA VAL A 308 -7.01 -16.15 -21.37
C VAL A 308 -5.52 -16.38 -21.53
N VAL A 309 -5.06 -17.62 -21.29
CA VAL A 309 -3.64 -18.01 -21.45
C VAL A 309 -3.21 -17.84 -22.92
N GLU A 310 -4.01 -18.33 -23.88
CA GLU A 310 -3.74 -18.19 -25.30
C GLU A 310 -3.67 -16.71 -25.72
N ALA A 311 -4.63 -15.90 -25.27
CA ALA A 311 -4.65 -14.47 -25.55
C ALA A 311 -3.46 -13.75 -24.88
N ALA A 312 -3.06 -14.12 -23.66
CA ALA A 312 -1.88 -13.57 -22.99
C ALA A 312 -0.59 -13.85 -23.76
N ILE A 313 -0.43 -15.08 -24.25
CA ILE A 313 0.72 -15.44 -25.11
C ILE A 313 0.70 -14.64 -26.41
N ALA A 314 -0.46 -14.45 -27.02
CA ALA A 314 -0.62 -13.67 -28.26
C ALA A 314 -0.27 -12.18 -28.06
N GLU A 315 -0.52 -11.61 -26.89
CA GLU A 315 -0.12 -10.26 -26.50
C GLU A 315 1.36 -10.16 -26.05
N GLY A 316 2.12 -11.28 -26.09
CA GLY A 316 3.54 -11.32 -25.76
C GLY A 316 3.85 -11.41 -24.26
N ILE A 317 2.89 -11.78 -23.42
CA ILE A 317 3.13 -11.97 -21.99
C ILE A 317 3.96 -13.23 -21.78
N PRO A 318 5.12 -13.17 -21.07
CA PRO A 318 5.98 -14.31 -20.84
C PRO A 318 5.33 -15.42 -20.03
N HIS A 319 5.75 -16.67 -20.24
CA HIS A 319 5.27 -17.81 -19.47
C HIS A 319 5.48 -17.65 -17.95
N SER A 320 6.61 -17.06 -17.53
CA SER A 320 6.86 -16.79 -16.10
C SER A 320 5.82 -15.86 -15.47
N TRP A 321 5.23 -14.95 -16.24
CA TRP A 321 4.14 -14.09 -15.79
C TRP A 321 2.80 -14.83 -15.74
N ILE A 322 2.59 -15.76 -16.68
CA ILE A 322 1.41 -16.62 -16.69
C ILE A 322 1.44 -17.55 -15.47
N ASP A 323 2.57 -18.20 -15.21
CA ASP A 323 2.76 -19.05 -14.04
C ASP A 323 2.58 -18.26 -12.73
N ALA A 324 3.11 -17.04 -12.68
CA ALA A 324 2.93 -16.16 -11.52
C ALA A 324 1.48 -15.73 -11.33
N ALA A 325 0.74 -15.48 -12.40
CA ALA A 325 -0.69 -15.14 -12.31
C ALA A 325 -1.52 -16.33 -11.81
N GLN A 326 -1.22 -17.55 -12.27
CA GLN A 326 -1.89 -18.77 -11.84
C GLN A 326 -1.64 -19.12 -10.37
N GLN A 327 -0.49 -18.73 -9.82
CA GLN A 327 -0.12 -18.93 -8.42
C GLN A 327 -0.38 -17.69 -7.56
N SER A 328 -1.01 -16.66 -8.10
CA SER A 328 -1.16 -15.35 -7.47
C SER A 328 -2.04 -15.40 -6.22
N PRO A 329 -1.52 -15.05 -5.04
CA PRO A 329 -2.35 -14.95 -3.84
C PRO A 329 -3.40 -13.85 -3.95
N ILE A 330 -3.19 -12.89 -4.87
CA ILE A 330 -4.13 -11.79 -5.12
C ILE A 330 -5.39 -12.34 -5.78
N TRP A 331 -5.24 -13.23 -6.78
CA TRP A 331 -6.35 -13.91 -7.41
C TRP A 331 -7.17 -14.71 -6.39
N ASP A 332 -6.50 -15.50 -5.57
CA ASP A 332 -7.17 -16.30 -4.53
C ASP A 332 -7.95 -15.41 -3.56
N LEU A 333 -7.38 -14.30 -3.10
CA LEU A 333 -8.03 -13.40 -2.15
C LEU A 333 -9.23 -12.63 -2.75
N ILE A 334 -9.20 -12.32 -4.06
CA ILE A 334 -10.30 -11.62 -4.75
C ILE A 334 -11.41 -12.58 -5.18
N PHE A 335 -11.07 -13.74 -5.74
CA PHE A 335 -12.04 -14.63 -6.40
C PHE A 335 -12.31 -15.92 -5.64
N ARG A 336 -11.29 -16.68 -5.27
CA ARG A 336 -11.47 -17.96 -4.59
C ARG A 336 -12.05 -17.78 -3.19
N TYR A 337 -11.43 -16.90 -2.41
CA TYR A 337 -11.89 -16.64 -1.04
C TYR A 337 -12.86 -15.45 -0.96
N ASP A 338 -12.91 -14.59 -1.99
CA ASP A 338 -13.85 -13.47 -2.10
C ASP A 338 -13.81 -12.56 -0.85
N LEU A 339 -12.58 -12.15 -0.49
CA LEU A 339 -12.28 -11.39 0.71
C LEU A 339 -11.80 -9.97 0.43
N ALA A 340 -11.09 -9.77 -0.69
CA ALA A 340 -10.42 -8.52 -0.96
C ALA A 340 -11.33 -7.53 -1.69
N LEU A 341 -11.33 -6.28 -1.24
CA LEU A 341 -12.17 -5.18 -1.71
C LEU A 341 -11.30 -3.98 -2.11
N PRO A 342 -11.66 -3.21 -3.15
CA PRO A 342 -10.93 -2.00 -3.55
C PRO A 342 -11.24 -0.82 -2.63
N LEU A 343 -10.33 0.16 -2.53
CA LEU A 343 -10.57 1.38 -1.78
C LEU A 343 -11.28 2.42 -2.65
N HIS A 344 -12.43 2.93 -2.21
CA HIS A 344 -13.21 3.98 -2.86
C HIS A 344 -13.46 3.75 -4.37
N PRO A 345 -14.16 2.66 -4.74
CA PRO A 345 -14.43 2.36 -6.13
C PRO A 345 -15.20 3.49 -6.86
N GLU A 346 -15.96 4.31 -6.12
CA GLU A 346 -16.71 5.46 -6.64
C GLU A 346 -15.83 6.54 -7.27
N TYR A 347 -14.52 6.54 -6.99
CA TYR A 347 -13.56 7.42 -7.68
C TYR A 347 -13.28 6.99 -9.12
N ARG A 348 -13.74 5.80 -9.54
CA ARG A 348 -13.70 5.26 -10.90
C ARG A 348 -12.29 5.12 -11.47
N THR A 349 -11.32 5.01 -10.59
CA THR A 349 -9.90 4.85 -10.98
C THR A 349 -9.49 3.39 -11.08
N LEU A 350 -10.33 2.45 -10.61
CA LEU A 350 -10.08 1.01 -10.58
C LEU A 350 -8.73 0.69 -9.90
N PRO A 351 -8.65 0.83 -8.56
CA PRO A 351 -7.42 0.63 -7.82
C PRO A 351 -6.93 -0.81 -7.88
N MET A 352 -5.60 -1.00 -7.85
CA MET A 352 -4.97 -2.32 -7.87
C MET A 352 -4.27 -2.67 -6.55
N VAL A 353 -4.51 -1.88 -5.52
CA VAL A 353 -4.31 -2.25 -4.12
C VAL A 353 -5.67 -2.57 -3.53
N TRP A 354 -5.78 -3.75 -2.96
CA TRP A 354 -7.02 -4.29 -2.42
C TRP A 354 -6.90 -4.51 -0.92
N TYR A 355 -8.01 -4.61 -0.22
CA TYR A 355 -8.03 -4.69 1.23
C TYR A 355 -8.97 -5.80 1.70
N VAL A 356 -8.47 -6.68 2.58
CA VAL A 356 -9.32 -7.58 3.35
C VAL A 356 -9.77 -6.82 4.60
N PRO A 357 -11.08 -6.67 4.83
CA PRO A 357 -11.59 -5.86 5.93
C PRO A 357 -11.18 -6.44 7.30
N PRO A 358 -11.07 -5.59 8.35
CA PRO A 358 -10.69 -6.03 9.68
C PRO A 358 -11.86 -6.69 10.40
N LEU A 359 -11.67 -7.91 10.88
CA LEU A 359 -12.68 -8.65 11.67
C LEU A 359 -12.60 -8.30 13.17
N SER A 360 -11.39 -8.14 13.73
CA SER A 360 -11.18 -7.96 15.16
C SER A 360 -11.97 -6.78 15.74
N PRO A 361 -11.94 -5.56 15.15
CA PRO A 361 -12.73 -4.44 15.66
C PRO A 361 -14.24 -4.69 15.61
N VAL A 362 -14.70 -5.51 14.65
CA VAL A 362 -16.12 -5.90 14.56
C VAL A 362 -16.49 -6.84 15.69
N VAL A 363 -15.64 -7.83 16.01
CA VAL A 363 -15.83 -8.73 17.15
C VAL A 363 -15.80 -7.96 18.47
N ASP A 364 -14.90 -7.00 18.62
CA ASP A 364 -14.81 -6.15 19.81
C ASP A 364 -16.10 -5.34 20.01
N SER A 365 -16.68 -4.80 18.92
CA SER A 365 -17.98 -4.12 18.97
C SER A 365 -19.13 -5.04 19.37
N VAL A 366 -19.13 -6.30 18.91
CA VAL A 366 -20.12 -7.32 19.34
C VAL A 366 -20.00 -7.59 20.84
N THR A 367 -18.77 -7.76 21.32
CA THR A 367 -18.50 -8.03 22.73
C THR A 367 -18.87 -6.82 23.62
N ALA A 368 -18.57 -5.61 23.19
CA ALA A 368 -18.95 -4.38 23.87
C ALA A 368 -20.47 -4.22 23.99
N SER A 369 -21.24 -4.78 23.04
CA SER A 369 -22.71 -4.83 23.10
C SER A 369 -23.26 -5.88 24.06
N GLY A 370 -22.40 -6.58 24.82
CA GLY A 370 -22.79 -7.61 25.78
C GLY A 370 -23.12 -8.98 25.18
N LEU A 371 -22.80 -9.19 23.90
CA LEU A 371 -22.95 -10.46 23.20
C LEU A 371 -21.64 -11.26 23.25
N ASP A 372 -21.74 -12.60 23.18
CA ASP A 372 -20.55 -13.45 23.10
C ASP A 372 -19.96 -13.43 21.68
N GLY A 373 -18.97 -12.59 21.44
CA GLY A 373 -18.25 -12.48 20.17
C GLY A 373 -17.40 -13.72 19.83
N GLU A 374 -17.22 -14.65 20.74
CA GLU A 374 -16.51 -15.92 20.53
C GLU A 374 -17.45 -17.05 20.10
N ASP A 375 -18.75 -16.94 20.34
CA ASP A 375 -19.75 -17.87 19.82
C ASP A 375 -19.99 -17.60 18.34
N HIS A 376 -19.71 -18.61 17.50
CA HIS A 376 -19.87 -18.51 16.04
C HIS A 376 -21.28 -18.12 15.61
N LYS A 377 -22.33 -18.67 16.24
CA LYS A 377 -23.73 -18.40 15.87
C LYS A 377 -24.12 -16.98 16.27
N VAL A 378 -23.67 -16.55 17.45
CA VAL A 378 -23.88 -15.19 17.94
C VAL A 378 -23.16 -14.20 17.04
N LEU A 379 -21.89 -14.45 16.72
CA LEU A 379 -21.08 -13.60 15.84
C LEU A 379 -21.69 -13.47 14.43
N LEU A 380 -22.08 -14.58 13.80
CA LEU A 380 -22.70 -14.54 12.46
C LEU A 380 -24.05 -13.81 12.45
N THR A 381 -24.84 -13.96 13.53
CA THR A 381 -26.11 -13.25 13.66
C THR A 381 -25.87 -11.76 13.91
N ALA A 382 -24.90 -11.44 14.78
CA ALA A 382 -24.53 -10.07 15.08
C ALA A 382 -24.01 -9.34 13.83
N LEU A 383 -23.14 -9.97 13.03
CA LEU A 383 -22.63 -9.40 11.76
C LEU A 383 -23.77 -8.96 10.82
N SER A 384 -24.87 -9.70 10.77
CA SER A 384 -26.03 -9.35 9.94
C SER A 384 -26.87 -8.20 10.50
N THR A 385 -26.79 -7.96 11.80
CA THR A 385 -27.60 -6.95 12.53
C THR A 385 -26.81 -5.69 12.88
N MET A 386 -25.48 -5.77 12.91
CA MET A 386 -24.59 -4.66 13.23
C MET A 386 -24.45 -3.72 12.04
N ARG A 387 -25.30 -2.74 12.00
CA ARG A 387 -25.37 -1.76 10.93
C ARG A 387 -24.09 -0.92 10.82
N ILE A 388 -23.51 -0.51 11.91
CA ILE A 388 -22.52 0.57 11.99
C ILE A 388 -21.15 0.20 11.44
N PRO A 389 -20.44 -0.88 11.87
CA PRO A 389 -19.17 -1.25 11.27
C PRO A 389 -19.31 -1.60 9.79
N LEU A 390 -20.41 -2.22 9.38
CA LEU A 390 -20.66 -2.61 8.00
C LEU A 390 -20.84 -1.41 7.09
N GLU A 391 -21.67 -0.42 7.49
CA GLU A 391 -21.88 0.81 6.68
C GLU A 391 -20.59 1.61 6.54
N TYR A 392 -19.79 1.72 7.60
CA TYR A 392 -18.51 2.42 7.55
C TYR A 392 -17.52 1.74 6.59
N LEU A 393 -17.34 0.43 6.74
CA LEU A 393 -16.47 -0.35 5.87
C LEU A 393 -16.99 -0.38 4.41
N ALA A 394 -18.30 -0.43 4.23
CA ALA A 394 -18.91 -0.34 2.91
C ALA A 394 -18.71 1.04 2.27
N GLY A 395 -18.74 2.11 3.04
CA GLY A 395 -18.39 3.45 2.59
C GLY A 395 -16.95 3.55 2.07
N LEU A 396 -16.02 2.83 2.70
CA LEU A 396 -14.62 2.79 2.28
C LEU A 396 -14.39 1.90 1.04
N PHE A 397 -15.01 0.71 0.99
CA PHE A 397 -14.55 -0.35 0.08
C PHE A 397 -15.53 -0.70 -1.03
N THR A 398 -16.81 -0.35 -0.92
CA THR A 398 -17.86 -0.79 -1.86
C THR A 398 -18.87 0.28 -2.22
N ALA A 399 -18.49 1.55 -2.06
CA ALA A 399 -19.39 2.70 -2.34
C ALA A 399 -20.76 2.60 -1.61
N GLY A 400 -20.77 2.02 -0.40
CA GLY A 400 -21.95 1.88 0.44
C GLY A 400 -22.73 0.57 0.28
N ASP A 401 -22.33 -0.36 -0.59
CA ASP A 401 -22.91 -1.71 -0.63
C ASP A 401 -22.33 -2.59 0.50
N THR A 402 -23.16 -2.92 1.48
CA THR A 402 -22.72 -3.72 2.65
C THR A 402 -22.55 -5.21 2.35
N ARG A 403 -23.17 -5.73 1.29
CA ARG A 403 -23.19 -7.16 0.97
C ARG A 403 -21.79 -7.78 0.78
N PRO A 404 -20.87 -7.20 -0.01
CA PRO A 404 -19.53 -7.78 -0.16
C PRO A 404 -18.71 -7.72 1.13
N VAL A 405 -18.88 -6.66 1.92
CA VAL A 405 -18.20 -6.50 3.22
C VAL A 405 -18.70 -7.57 4.20
N GLU A 406 -20.01 -7.71 4.35
CA GLU A 406 -20.61 -8.74 5.20
C GLU A 406 -20.14 -10.14 4.81
N LYS A 407 -20.14 -10.46 3.50
CA LYS A 407 -19.69 -11.75 2.99
C LYS A 407 -18.23 -12.04 3.37
N SER A 408 -17.35 -11.05 3.20
CA SER A 408 -15.94 -11.16 3.56
C SER A 408 -15.77 -11.38 5.08
N LEU A 409 -16.42 -10.58 5.92
CA LEU A 409 -16.36 -10.72 7.38
C LEU A 409 -16.92 -12.06 7.87
N ARG A 410 -18.01 -12.56 7.27
CA ARG A 410 -18.56 -13.89 7.60
C ARG A 410 -17.57 -15.01 7.30
N ARG A 411 -16.86 -14.96 6.17
CA ARG A 411 -15.83 -15.95 5.82
C ARG A 411 -14.64 -15.89 6.78
N LEU A 412 -14.21 -14.69 7.16
CA LEU A 412 -13.15 -14.53 8.17
C LEU A 412 -13.57 -15.05 9.54
N ALA A 413 -14.82 -14.78 9.97
CA ALA A 413 -15.37 -15.29 11.21
C ALA A 413 -15.49 -16.83 11.21
N ALA A 414 -15.94 -17.40 10.08
CA ALA A 414 -16.00 -18.86 9.91
C ALA A 414 -14.61 -19.49 9.99
N MET A 415 -13.62 -18.88 9.33
CA MET A 415 -12.23 -19.34 9.41
C MET A 415 -11.71 -19.32 10.86
N ARG A 416 -11.96 -18.22 11.61
CA ARG A 416 -11.52 -18.09 13.01
C ARG A 416 -12.14 -19.21 13.87
N SER A 417 -13.44 -19.40 13.78
CA SER A 417 -14.17 -20.40 14.57
C SER A 417 -13.79 -21.83 14.22
N TYR A 418 -13.75 -22.16 12.94
CA TYR A 418 -13.38 -23.49 12.44
C TYR A 418 -11.95 -23.89 12.85
N MET A 419 -10.99 -22.99 12.67
CA MET A 419 -9.60 -23.25 13.03
C MET A 419 -9.36 -23.25 14.53
N ARG A 420 -10.19 -22.53 15.31
CA ARG A 420 -10.14 -22.61 16.78
C ARG A 420 -10.47 -24.01 17.27
N ASP A 421 -11.49 -24.65 16.73
CA ASP A 421 -11.85 -26.03 17.09
C ASP A 421 -10.68 -26.98 16.81
N ILE A 422 -10.09 -26.92 15.61
CA ILE A 422 -8.91 -27.72 15.26
C ILE A 422 -7.74 -27.48 16.22
N ASN A 423 -7.42 -26.20 16.50
CA ASN A 423 -6.28 -25.83 17.34
C ASN A 423 -6.46 -26.24 18.82
N LEU A 424 -7.70 -26.37 19.27
CA LEU A 424 -8.04 -26.88 20.60
C LEU A 424 -8.12 -28.41 20.66
N GLY A 425 -7.92 -29.11 19.53
CA GLY A 425 -8.00 -30.57 19.44
C GLY A 425 -9.42 -31.11 19.36
N ASN A 426 -10.41 -30.26 19.09
CA ASN A 426 -11.78 -30.66 18.84
C ASN A 426 -11.97 -31.14 17.40
N GLU A 427 -13.01 -31.92 17.15
CA GLU A 427 -13.42 -32.21 15.77
C GLU A 427 -13.96 -30.92 15.13
N PRO A 428 -13.50 -30.57 13.89
CA PRO A 428 -13.96 -29.38 13.20
C PRO A 428 -15.44 -29.47 12.85
N ASN A 429 -16.18 -28.40 13.07
CA ASN A 429 -17.60 -28.34 12.72
C ASN A 429 -17.75 -27.93 11.24
N GLU A 430 -18.03 -28.91 10.36
CA GLU A 430 -18.25 -28.67 8.92
C GLU A 430 -19.47 -27.78 8.63
N GLU A 431 -20.44 -27.65 9.53
CA GLU A 431 -21.56 -26.73 9.36
C GLU A 431 -21.09 -25.28 9.29
N ILE A 432 -20.00 -24.94 10.00
CA ILE A 432 -19.40 -23.60 9.96
C ILE A 432 -18.89 -23.30 8.56
N ALA A 433 -18.15 -24.22 7.95
CA ALA A 433 -17.64 -24.07 6.60
C ALA A 433 -18.77 -23.93 5.58
N GLN A 434 -19.77 -24.81 5.66
CA GLN A 434 -20.93 -24.80 4.77
C GLN A 434 -21.77 -23.53 4.89
N SER A 435 -21.86 -22.92 6.07
CA SER A 435 -22.61 -21.68 6.30
C SER A 435 -22.12 -20.49 5.49
N VAL A 436 -20.85 -20.52 5.06
CA VAL A 436 -20.23 -19.50 4.22
C VAL A 436 -19.93 -19.98 2.80
N GLY A 437 -20.48 -21.13 2.42
CA GLY A 437 -20.33 -21.72 1.09
C GLY A 437 -18.92 -22.24 0.81
N MET A 438 -18.20 -22.71 1.82
CA MET A 438 -16.84 -23.26 1.73
C MET A 438 -16.78 -24.68 2.28
N THR A 439 -15.72 -25.38 1.93
CA THR A 439 -15.34 -26.67 2.54
C THR A 439 -14.30 -26.46 3.64
N GLY A 440 -14.18 -27.38 4.58
CA GLY A 440 -13.15 -27.32 5.62
C GLY A 440 -11.74 -27.19 5.05
N LYS A 441 -11.42 -27.90 3.96
CA LYS A 441 -10.12 -27.78 3.26
C LYS A 441 -9.87 -26.39 2.69
N GLU A 442 -10.88 -25.72 2.18
CA GLU A 442 -10.75 -24.35 1.68
C GLU A 442 -10.51 -23.37 2.82
N ILE A 443 -11.17 -23.57 3.97
CA ILE A 443 -10.93 -22.77 5.16
C ILE A 443 -9.49 -22.98 5.68
N GLU A 444 -9.01 -24.20 5.76
CA GLU A 444 -7.62 -24.49 6.15
C GLU A 444 -6.61 -23.85 5.19
N ALA A 445 -6.86 -23.90 3.87
CA ALA A 445 -6.01 -23.25 2.88
C ALA A 445 -6.06 -21.70 3.02
N MET A 446 -7.23 -21.13 3.26
CA MET A 446 -7.41 -19.70 3.55
C MET A 446 -6.68 -19.28 4.83
N TYR A 447 -6.77 -20.09 5.90
CA TYR A 447 -6.03 -19.86 7.15
C TYR A 447 -4.52 -19.92 6.93
N ARG A 448 -4.04 -20.90 6.18
CA ARG A 448 -2.61 -20.99 5.82
C ARG A 448 -2.14 -19.70 5.13
N LEU A 449 -2.91 -19.21 4.16
CA LEU A 449 -2.58 -17.99 3.43
C LEU A 449 -2.63 -16.74 4.33
N LEU A 450 -3.68 -16.59 5.15
CA LEU A 450 -3.91 -15.38 5.92
C LEU A 450 -3.19 -15.36 7.27
N ALA A 451 -3.28 -16.42 8.07
CA ALA A 451 -2.74 -16.43 9.43
C ALA A 451 -1.28 -16.86 9.46
N ILE A 452 -0.90 -17.97 8.81
CA ILE A 452 0.48 -18.44 8.75
C ILE A 452 1.32 -17.53 7.84
N ALA A 453 0.79 -17.15 6.68
CA ALA A 453 1.32 -16.14 5.78
C ALA A 453 2.83 -16.30 5.53
N LYS A 454 3.25 -17.48 5.05
CA LYS A 454 4.66 -17.72 4.70
C LYS A 454 5.11 -16.76 3.60
N TYR A 455 6.41 -16.55 3.49
CA TYR A 455 6.99 -15.63 2.52
C TYR A 455 6.57 -15.99 1.08
N ASP A 456 6.76 -17.25 0.70
CA ASP A 456 6.46 -17.75 -0.64
C ASP A 456 4.94 -17.76 -0.95
N ASP A 457 4.10 -17.97 0.07
CA ASP A 457 2.64 -17.91 -0.09
C ASP A 457 2.15 -16.44 -0.30
N ARG A 458 2.92 -15.43 0.18
CA ARG A 458 2.55 -14.02 0.07
C ARG A 458 3.07 -13.32 -1.17
N TYR A 459 4.20 -13.76 -1.70
CA TYR A 459 4.90 -13.05 -2.75
C TYR A 459 5.13 -13.94 -3.96
N VAL A 460 4.33 -13.75 -4.99
CA VAL A 460 4.48 -14.42 -6.28
C VAL A 460 4.77 -13.35 -7.33
N ILE A 461 6.05 -13.08 -7.51
CA ILE A 461 6.56 -11.99 -8.32
C ILE A 461 7.40 -12.60 -9.45
N PRO A 462 7.00 -12.40 -10.71
CA PRO A 462 7.80 -12.89 -11.83
C PRO A 462 9.12 -12.11 -11.93
N THR A 463 10.15 -12.84 -12.27
CA THR A 463 11.51 -12.34 -12.26
C THR A 463 12.01 -11.75 -13.59
N ALA A 464 11.23 -11.75 -14.68
CA ALA A 464 11.62 -11.18 -15.96
C ALA A 464 10.52 -10.32 -16.55
N SER A 465 10.89 -9.12 -17.02
CA SER A 465 10.08 -8.36 -17.95
C SER A 465 10.71 -8.45 -19.34
N PRO A 466 9.96 -8.90 -20.38
CA PRO A 466 10.49 -8.96 -21.73
C PRO A 466 10.76 -7.58 -22.32
N GLU A 467 10.15 -6.54 -21.76
CA GLU A 467 10.29 -5.15 -22.19
C GLU A 467 11.40 -4.40 -21.44
N SER A 468 12.22 -5.10 -20.66
CA SER A 468 13.37 -4.46 -20.04
C SER A 468 14.30 -3.93 -21.14
N PRO A 469 14.54 -2.60 -21.21
CA PRO A 469 15.32 -2.00 -22.30
C PRO A 469 16.77 -2.51 -22.36
N ARG A 470 17.19 -3.31 -21.39
CA ARG A 470 18.54 -3.83 -21.24
C ARG A 470 18.70 -5.28 -21.69
N GLY A 471 17.64 -5.93 -22.21
CA GLY A 471 17.72 -7.34 -22.60
C GLY A 471 18.09 -8.28 -21.45
N ILE A 472 17.88 -7.83 -20.20
CA ILE A 472 18.05 -8.66 -19.01
C ILE A 472 16.85 -9.60 -18.99
N THR A 473 16.99 -10.72 -19.66
CA THR A 473 15.97 -11.76 -19.78
C THR A 473 16.00 -12.73 -18.62
N SER A 474 17.04 -12.68 -17.82
CA SER A 474 17.13 -13.41 -16.56
C SER A 474 17.44 -12.43 -15.46
N LEU A 475 16.94 -12.73 -14.39
CA LEU A 475 16.99 -12.03 -13.14
C LEU A 475 18.11 -12.35 -12.29
N ASP A 476 18.98 -12.94 -12.82
CA ASP A 476 20.29 -12.83 -12.29
C ASP A 476 20.89 -11.52 -12.85
N PRO A 477 20.74 -10.37 -12.18
CA PRO A 477 21.43 -9.15 -12.57
C PRO A 477 22.93 -9.36 -12.51
N PHE A 478 23.38 -10.53 -12.03
CA PHE A 478 24.76 -10.93 -11.87
C PHE A 478 25.16 -12.08 -12.80
N GLY A 479 24.30 -12.49 -13.75
CA GLY A 479 24.55 -13.61 -14.66
C GLY A 479 24.61 -14.96 -13.92
N ASP A 480 25.40 -15.89 -14.41
CA ASP A 480 25.66 -17.19 -13.74
C ASP A 480 26.49 -17.03 -12.44
N VAL A 481 26.10 -16.15 -11.54
CA VAL A 481 26.77 -16.00 -10.26
C VAL A 481 26.45 -17.22 -9.41
N ASP A 482 27.47 -17.98 -9.13
CA ASP A 482 27.40 -19.05 -8.16
C ASP A 482 27.05 -18.47 -6.78
N PRO A 483 25.83 -18.69 -6.26
CA PRO A 483 25.40 -18.10 -4.98
C PRO A 483 26.24 -18.62 -3.81
N THR A 484 27.09 -19.61 -4.05
CA THR A 484 28.01 -20.15 -3.03
C THR A 484 29.37 -19.42 -3.03
N ASN A 485 29.61 -18.50 -4.01
CA ASN A 485 30.86 -17.76 -4.08
C ASN A 485 30.66 -16.24 -3.96
N PRO A 486 30.56 -15.70 -2.75
CA PRO A 486 30.33 -14.27 -2.54
C PRO A 486 31.50 -13.36 -2.98
N VAL A 487 32.68 -13.88 -3.21
CA VAL A 487 33.85 -13.10 -3.67
C VAL A 487 33.68 -12.72 -5.14
N LYS A 488 33.24 -13.65 -5.97
CA LYS A 488 32.98 -13.40 -7.40
C LYS A 488 31.86 -12.35 -7.60
N LEU A 489 30.87 -12.35 -6.73
CA LEU A 489 29.80 -11.36 -6.71
C LEU A 489 30.31 -9.92 -6.52
N LEU A 490 31.31 -9.73 -5.65
CA LEU A 490 31.89 -8.41 -5.38
C LEU A 490 32.76 -7.92 -6.53
N ASP A 491 33.47 -8.83 -7.21
CA ASP A 491 34.29 -8.52 -8.38
C ASP A 491 33.42 -8.13 -9.60
N ASP A 492 32.34 -8.86 -9.83
CA ASP A 492 31.40 -8.59 -10.92
C ASP A 492 30.63 -7.26 -10.73
N LEU A 493 30.47 -6.83 -9.46
CA LEU A 493 29.88 -5.52 -9.13
C LEU A 493 30.90 -4.35 -9.23
N GLY A 494 32.16 -4.62 -9.59
CA GLY A 494 33.21 -3.61 -9.58
C GLY A 494 33.57 -3.11 -8.17
N MET A 495 33.14 -3.86 -7.14
CA MET A 495 33.45 -3.63 -5.74
C MET A 495 34.57 -4.57 -5.29
N GLY A 496 35.60 -4.75 -6.14
CA GLY A 496 36.73 -5.64 -5.87
C GLY A 496 37.28 -5.45 -4.45
N ALA A 497 37.58 -6.55 -3.80
CA ALA A 497 38.20 -6.51 -2.49
C ALA A 497 39.47 -5.65 -2.54
N PRO A 498 39.71 -4.77 -1.53
CA PRO A 498 40.94 -3.99 -1.52
C PRO A 498 42.14 -4.93 -1.57
N GLU A 499 43.14 -4.63 -2.40
CA GLU A 499 44.39 -5.39 -2.63
C GLU A 499 45.29 -5.56 -1.38
N ALA A 500 44.71 -5.85 -0.26
CA ALA A 500 45.45 -6.05 0.97
C ALA A 500 45.15 -7.41 1.57
N CYS A 501 45.67 -8.46 0.94
CA CYS A 501 46.02 -9.72 1.61
C CYS A 501 46.69 -10.72 0.66
N SER A 502 47.81 -10.34 0.02
CA SER A 502 48.66 -11.28 -0.71
C SER A 502 49.92 -11.68 0.03
N SER A 503 49.90 -11.72 1.35
CA SER A 503 51.00 -12.34 2.13
C SER A 503 50.48 -12.90 3.45
N GLY A 504 50.25 -14.23 3.42
CA GLY A 504 50.41 -15.10 4.58
C GLY A 504 49.43 -14.91 5.74
N CYS A 505 48.22 -15.47 5.65
CA CYS A 505 47.48 -15.84 6.86
C CYS A 505 47.24 -17.35 6.87
N GLY A 506 47.82 -17.99 7.88
CA GLY A 506 47.68 -19.41 8.16
C GLY A 506 46.28 -19.78 8.59
N SER A 507 45.99 -21.06 8.43
CA SER A 507 44.78 -21.75 8.80
C SER A 507 44.33 -21.45 10.24
N GLY A 508 43.22 -20.74 10.36
CA GLY A 508 42.50 -20.53 11.61
C GLY A 508 41.04 -20.18 11.31
N ASP A 509 40.15 -20.94 11.86
CA ASP A 509 38.69 -20.96 11.78
C ASP A 509 38.03 -19.70 11.24
N SER A 510 37.36 -19.87 10.08
CA SER A 510 36.53 -18.86 9.43
C SER A 510 35.23 -18.65 10.20
N GLN A 511 35.21 -17.74 11.15
CA GLN A 511 33.95 -17.06 11.49
C GLN A 511 33.66 -16.02 10.43
N ALA A 512 32.70 -16.35 9.54
CA ALA A 512 32.14 -15.40 8.61
C ALA A 512 31.60 -14.18 9.39
N SER A 513 32.27 -13.03 9.23
CA SER A 513 31.80 -11.77 9.80
C SER A 513 30.48 -11.40 9.13
N LYS A 514 29.37 -11.61 9.85
CA LYS A 514 28.08 -11.07 9.48
C LYS A 514 28.23 -9.54 9.41
N ILE A 515 28.15 -8.97 8.22
CA ILE A 515 28.01 -7.53 8.05
C ILE A 515 26.64 -7.15 8.64
N SER A 516 26.65 -6.69 9.87
CA SER A 516 25.48 -6.12 10.53
C SER A 516 25.34 -4.67 10.09
N LEU A 517 24.19 -4.30 9.54
CA LEU A 517 23.82 -2.90 9.27
C LEU A 517 23.81 -1.99 10.50
N VAL A 518 24.11 -2.51 11.68
CA VAL A 518 24.11 -1.82 12.97
C VAL A 518 25.51 -1.43 13.46
N SER A 519 26.61 -1.81 12.78
CA SER A 519 27.97 -1.52 13.23
C SER A 519 28.61 -0.27 12.60
N TRP A 520 27.87 0.81 12.48
CA TRP A 520 28.41 2.12 12.10
C TRP A 520 28.88 2.91 13.33
N SER A 521 29.79 2.34 14.11
CA SER A 521 30.21 2.97 15.34
C SER A 521 31.49 3.80 15.28
N ASN A 522 32.13 4.00 14.11
CA ASN A 522 33.41 4.72 14.05
C ASN A 522 33.54 5.66 12.83
N GLY A 523 32.56 6.48 12.51
CA GLY A 523 32.79 7.77 11.80
C GLY A 523 33.39 7.75 10.39
N GLU A 524 33.78 6.62 9.83
CA GLU A 524 34.35 6.54 8.48
C GLU A 524 33.35 5.96 7.48
N ARG A 525 32.94 6.80 6.53
CA ARG A 525 32.09 6.39 5.39
C ARG A 525 32.96 5.62 4.38
N PRO A 526 32.46 4.54 3.78
CA PRO A 526 33.13 3.93 2.63
C PRO A 526 33.25 4.95 1.47
N ALA A 527 34.45 5.13 0.99
CA ALA A 527 34.69 5.98 -0.19
C ALA A 527 33.95 5.37 -1.39
N GLY A 528 33.06 6.13 -2.03
CA GLY A 528 32.42 5.77 -3.30
C GLY A 528 30.91 5.74 -3.34
N MET A 529 30.19 5.92 -2.22
CA MET A 529 28.71 5.83 -2.23
C MET A 529 27.97 7.12 -2.61
N PHE A 530 28.63 8.27 -2.62
CA PHE A 530 28.08 9.54 -3.14
C PHE A 530 29.23 10.43 -3.62
N PRO A 531 29.07 11.18 -4.71
CA PRO A 531 30.11 12.11 -5.15
C PRO A 531 30.34 13.21 -4.11
N ASP A 532 31.62 13.48 -3.81
CA ASP A 532 32.07 14.58 -2.96
C ASP A 532 31.44 15.91 -3.46
N ARG A 533 30.62 16.52 -2.65
CA ARG A 533 30.26 17.93 -2.87
C ARG A 533 31.36 18.77 -2.24
N GLY A 534 32.21 19.33 -3.10
CA GLY A 534 33.17 20.35 -2.73
C GLY A 534 32.47 21.49 -2.01
N ALA A 535 33.10 21.92 -0.94
CA ALA A 535 32.76 23.12 -0.20
C ALA A 535 32.75 24.35 -1.14
N GLN A 536 31.62 25.02 -1.25
CA GLN A 536 31.49 26.45 -1.48
C GLN A 536 30.25 26.95 -0.73
#